data_301d0aefcb12c0e47b83dd137553314c
#
_entry.id   301d0aefcb12c0e47b83dd137553314c
#
_cell.length_a   1.000
_cell.length_b   1.000
_cell.length_c   1.000
_cell.angle_alpha   90.00
_cell.angle_beta   90.00
_cell.angle_gamma   90.00
#
_symmetry.space_group_name_H-M   'P 1'
#
loop_
_entity.id
_entity.type
_entity.pdbx_description
1 polymer ?
#
loop_
_entity_poly.entity_id
_entity_poly.type
_entity_poly.pdbx_seq_one_letter_code
_entity_poly.pdbx_strand_id
1 'polypeptide(L)'
;AIRNFIQQEVDYILLAPVTETGWDTVLQEAKDAGIPVIIVDRMVDVSDDSLYTSWIGTDALLEGRKAAEWLNAFATAKEIAPEDLHIVDIQGTIGSTAQIGRTQGLEEGVEKYGWDLLAQQSGEFTQAKGQEVMESMLKQYDNINVVYCENDNEAFGAIDAIEAAGKKVGSDIANGEILVISFDTTNAGLTDTLNGKIACDVECNPLHGPRAEELIKALEAGEEVEKLNYVDEEIFAVDDTVKEVTAVNSLEEEGTFAVTPITQEIIDGRAY
;
A
#
# COMPACT_ATOMS: atom_id res chain seq x y z
N ALA A 1 -14.70 7.20 19.79
CA ALA A 1 -15.59 6.13 19.28
C ALA A 1 -15.57 4.93 20.24
N ILE A 2 -14.42 4.27 20.53
CA ILE A 2 -14.31 3.00 21.28
C ILE A 2 -14.98 3.10 22.66
N ARG A 3 -14.72 4.16 23.47
CA ARG A 3 -15.35 4.35 24.77
C ARG A 3 -16.88 4.42 24.70
N ASN A 4 -17.42 4.97 23.60
CA ASN A 4 -18.87 4.97 23.37
C ASN A 4 -19.40 3.56 23.10
N PHE A 5 -18.67 2.73 22.38
CA PHE A 5 -19.04 1.33 22.16
C PHE A 5 -18.98 0.53 23.47
N ILE A 6 -17.97 0.77 24.31
CA ILE A 6 -17.88 0.17 25.65
C ILE A 6 -19.11 0.54 26.50
N GLN A 7 -19.52 1.83 26.50
CA GLN A 7 -20.70 2.29 27.23
C GLN A 7 -22.02 1.73 26.69
N GLN A 8 -22.06 1.34 25.41
CA GLN A 8 -23.21 0.69 24.76
C GLN A 8 -23.22 -0.82 24.95
N GLU A 9 -22.19 -1.37 25.59
CA GLU A 9 -22.04 -2.82 25.84
C GLU A 9 -22.19 -3.64 24.55
N VAL A 10 -21.51 -3.19 23.47
CA VAL A 10 -21.52 -3.91 22.19
C VAL A 10 -20.82 -5.27 22.31
N ASP A 11 -21.21 -6.25 21.50
CA ASP A 11 -20.64 -7.60 21.53
C ASP A 11 -19.22 -7.67 20.98
N TYR A 12 -18.91 -6.87 19.94
CA TYR A 12 -17.61 -6.79 19.28
C TYR A 12 -17.29 -5.36 18.85
N ILE A 13 -15.99 -5.03 18.78
CA ILE A 13 -15.50 -3.79 18.17
C ILE A 13 -14.62 -4.16 16.98
N LEU A 14 -14.96 -3.67 15.79
CA LEU A 14 -14.08 -3.66 14.62
C LEU A 14 -13.35 -2.32 14.58
N LEU A 15 -12.02 -2.34 14.65
CA LEU A 15 -11.18 -1.16 14.70
C LEU A 15 -10.29 -1.09 13.46
N ALA A 16 -10.46 -0.05 12.64
CA ALA A 16 -9.51 0.38 11.62
C ALA A 16 -8.71 1.57 12.16
N PRO A 17 -7.48 1.39 12.64
CA PRO A 17 -6.69 2.47 13.21
C PRO A 17 -6.13 3.39 12.13
N VAL A 18 -5.92 4.68 12.46
CA VAL A 18 -5.27 5.62 11.53
C VAL A 18 -3.75 5.47 11.58
N THR A 19 -3.21 5.37 12.79
CA THR A 19 -1.78 5.16 13.07
C THR A 19 -1.60 4.01 14.05
N GLU A 20 -0.41 3.45 14.12
CA GLU A 20 -0.17 2.26 14.95
C GLU A 20 -0.15 2.54 16.45
N THR A 21 0.25 3.74 16.87
CA THR A 21 0.55 4.04 18.28
C THR A 21 -0.62 4.68 19.03
N GLY A 22 -0.60 4.56 20.38
CA GLY A 22 -1.53 5.25 21.28
C GLY A 22 -2.78 4.47 21.64
N TRP A 23 -2.82 3.17 21.38
CA TRP A 23 -4.01 2.33 21.54
C TRP A 23 -4.08 1.58 22.87
N ASP A 24 -2.96 1.38 23.61
CA ASP A 24 -2.88 0.56 24.83
C ASP A 24 -4.02 0.86 25.82
N THR A 25 -4.22 2.14 26.17
CA THR A 25 -5.19 2.51 27.19
C THR A 25 -6.63 2.14 26.80
N VAL A 26 -7.04 2.49 25.57
CA VAL A 26 -8.43 2.28 25.15
C VAL A 26 -8.71 0.83 24.82
N LEU A 27 -7.74 0.07 24.36
CA LEU A 27 -7.85 -1.37 24.15
C LEU A 27 -7.89 -2.11 25.49
N GLN A 28 -7.12 -1.65 26.50
CA GLN A 28 -7.23 -2.19 27.87
C GLN A 28 -8.64 -1.93 28.45
N GLU A 29 -9.21 -0.75 28.25
CA GLU A 29 -10.59 -0.44 28.68
C GLU A 29 -11.62 -1.39 28.03
N ALA A 30 -11.47 -1.69 26.73
CA ALA A 30 -12.34 -2.66 26.04
C ALA A 30 -12.16 -4.09 26.59
N LYS A 31 -10.92 -4.52 26.82
CA LYS A 31 -10.57 -5.81 27.41
C LYS A 31 -11.16 -5.97 28.81
N ASP A 32 -11.03 -4.93 29.66
CA ASP A 32 -11.60 -4.93 31.03
C ASP A 32 -13.12 -4.98 31.02
N ALA A 33 -13.77 -4.45 29.99
CA ALA A 33 -15.20 -4.56 29.76
C ALA A 33 -15.62 -5.92 29.17
N GLY A 34 -14.67 -6.79 28.82
CA GLY A 34 -14.92 -8.09 28.21
C GLY A 34 -15.35 -8.03 26.75
N ILE A 35 -15.09 -6.92 26.04
CA ILE A 35 -15.48 -6.74 24.65
C ILE A 35 -14.30 -7.09 23.73
N PRO A 36 -14.39 -8.14 22.90
CA PRO A 36 -13.37 -8.50 21.92
C PRO A 36 -13.18 -7.39 20.88
N VAL A 37 -11.93 -7.08 20.57
CA VAL A 37 -11.56 -6.12 19.52
C VAL A 37 -10.90 -6.86 18.38
N ILE A 38 -11.43 -6.72 17.17
CA ILE A 38 -10.84 -7.20 15.93
C ILE A 38 -10.27 -5.99 15.20
N ILE A 39 -8.96 -6.01 14.97
CA ILE A 39 -8.28 -4.98 14.19
C ILE A 39 -8.43 -5.32 12.71
N VAL A 40 -8.74 -4.35 11.87
CA VAL A 40 -8.88 -4.53 10.42
C VAL A 40 -8.04 -3.50 9.67
N ASP A 41 -7.52 -3.87 8.50
CA ASP A 41 -6.66 -3.04 7.65
C ASP A 41 -5.30 -2.79 8.35
N ARG A 42 -5.09 -1.61 8.88
CA ARG A 42 -3.86 -1.21 9.56
C ARG A 42 -3.72 -1.86 10.93
N MET A 43 -2.49 -2.08 11.34
CA MET A 43 -2.16 -2.69 12.63
C MET A 43 -2.09 -1.65 13.76
N VAL A 44 -2.00 -2.12 14.99
CA VAL A 44 -1.69 -1.34 16.19
C VAL A 44 -0.36 -1.82 16.80
N ASP A 45 0.49 -0.89 17.21
CA ASP A 45 1.67 -1.15 18.02
C ASP A 45 1.29 -0.99 19.50
N VAL A 46 1.16 -2.10 20.20
CA VAL A 46 0.75 -2.17 21.61
C VAL A 46 1.73 -2.97 22.44
N SER A 47 1.81 -2.63 23.71
CA SER A 47 2.73 -3.27 24.66
C SER A 47 2.38 -4.74 24.99
N ASP A 48 1.13 -5.14 24.78
CA ASP A 48 0.59 -6.48 25.04
C ASP A 48 -0.38 -6.85 23.92
N ASP A 49 -0.04 -7.86 23.14
CA ASP A 49 -0.86 -8.34 22.03
C ASP A 49 -2.19 -8.95 22.46
N SER A 50 -2.35 -9.29 23.74
CA SER A 50 -3.65 -9.72 24.31
C SER A 50 -4.69 -8.60 24.42
N LEU A 51 -4.33 -7.34 24.07
CA LEU A 51 -5.24 -6.20 24.04
C LEU A 51 -6.23 -6.23 22.86
N TYR A 52 -5.98 -7.05 21.85
CA TYR A 52 -6.93 -7.30 20.77
C TYR A 52 -7.07 -8.81 20.53
N THR A 53 -8.17 -9.21 19.95
CA THR A 53 -8.49 -10.63 19.72
C THR A 53 -7.77 -11.16 18.50
N SER A 54 -7.91 -10.48 17.36
CA SER A 54 -7.34 -10.87 16.08
C SER A 54 -7.17 -9.65 15.19
N TRP A 55 -6.32 -9.77 14.18
CA TRP A 55 -6.13 -8.77 13.14
C TRP A 55 -6.32 -9.41 11.75
N ILE A 56 -6.91 -8.64 10.83
CA ILE A 56 -7.10 -8.99 9.43
C ILE A 56 -6.59 -7.82 8.59
N GLY A 57 -5.61 -8.02 7.76
CA GLY A 57 -5.06 -6.95 6.93
C GLY A 57 -4.02 -7.42 5.94
N THR A 58 -3.33 -6.44 5.36
CA THR A 58 -2.33 -6.64 4.32
C THR A 58 -0.92 -6.67 4.89
N ASP A 59 -0.01 -7.33 4.21
CA ASP A 59 1.41 -7.22 4.50
C ASP A 59 2.01 -6.02 3.75
N ALA A 60 1.92 -4.84 4.35
CA ALA A 60 2.38 -3.59 3.73
C ALA A 60 3.89 -3.58 3.40
N LEU A 61 4.70 -4.33 4.15
CA LEU A 61 6.12 -4.49 3.83
C LEU A 61 6.30 -5.36 2.58
N LEU A 62 5.53 -6.44 2.47
CA LEU A 62 5.51 -7.28 1.27
C LEU A 62 5.00 -6.50 0.06
N GLU A 63 3.97 -5.65 0.21
CA GLU A 63 3.50 -4.76 -0.86
C GLU A 63 4.64 -3.87 -1.37
N GLY A 64 5.35 -3.18 -0.47
CA GLY A 64 6.49 -2.33 -0.82
C GLY A 64 7.63 -3.10 -1.48
N ARG A 65 7.96 -4.28 -0.97
CA ARG A 65 8.97 -5.18 -1.56
C ARG A 65 8.56 -5.67 -2.95
N LYS A 66 7.29 -6.05 -3.16
CA LYS A 66 6.75 -6.41 -4.47
C LYS A 66 6.93 -5.27 -5.49
N ALA A 67 6.60 -4.04 -5.11
CA ALA A 67 6.77 -2.87 -5.97
C ALA A 67 8.25 -2.59 -6.30
N ALA A 68 9.14 -2.70 -5.32
CA ALA A 68 10.58 -2.54 -5.53
C ALA A 68 11.16 -3.63 -6.45
N GLU A 69 10.81 -4.89 -6.23
CA GLU A 69 11.25 -6.00 -7.10
C GLU A 69 10.70 -5.85 -8.52
N TRP A 70 9.44 -5.38 -8.66
CA TRP A 70 8.87 -5.08 -9.97
C TRP A 70 9.66 -3.97 -10.69
N LEU A 71 9.97 -2.86 -10.00
CA LEU A 71 10.74 -1.74 -10.57
C LEU A 71 12.12 -2.20 -11.04
N ASN A 72 12.82 -3.00 -10.23
CA ASN A 72 14.12 -3.54 -10.59
C ASN A 72 14.05 -4.46 -11.83
N ALA A 73 13.08 -5.37 -11.87
CA ALA A 73 12.87 -6.27 -12.99
C ALA A 73 12.49 -5.50 -14.27
N PHE A 74 11.62 -4.48 -14.14
CA PHE A 74 11.23 -3.61 -15.24
C PHE A 74 12.43 -2.81 -15.79
N ALA A 75 13.20 -2.14 -14.93
CA ALA A 75 14.37 -1.37 -15.34
C ALA A 75 15.42 -2.26 -16.03
N THR A 76 15.66 -3.46 -15.49
CA THR A 76 16.55 -4.46 -16.09
C THR A 76 16.08 -4.86 -17.48
N ALA A 77 14.78 -5.14 -17.66
CA ALA A 77 14.22 -5.51 -18.96
C ALA A 77 14.25 -4.38 -19.98
N LYS A 78 14.23 -3.12 -19.52
CA LYS A 78 14.34 -1.90 -20.37
C LYS A 78 15.78 -1.40 -20.51
N GLU A 79 16.78 -2.12 -19.99
CA GLU A 79 18.20 -1.76 -20.04
C GLU A 79 18.49 -0.38 -19.40
N ILE A 80 17.73 0.00 -18.33
CA ILE A 80 17.94 1.22 -17.55
C ILE A 80 18.88 0.87 -16.40
N ALA A 81 19.98 1.64 -16.28
CA ALA A 81 20.92 1.43 -15.19
C ALA A 81 20.33 1.89 -13.83
N PRO A 82 20.66 1.22 -12.72
CA PRO A 82 20.13 1.59 -11.42
C PRO A 82 20.36 3.06 -11.03
N GLU A 83 21.53 3.59 -11.33
CA GLU A 83 21.90 4.99 -11.07
C GLU A 83 21.13 6.02 -11.91
N ASP A 84 20.46 5.56 -12.97
CA ASP A 84 19.60 6.39 -13.83
C ASP A 84 18.12 6.41 -13.34
N LEU A 85 17.80 5.65 -12.29
CA LEU A 85 16.50 5.73 -11.64
C LEU A 85 16.49 6.80 -10.55
N HIS A 86 15.82 7.90 -10.82
CA HIS A 86 15.70 9.07 -9.94
C HIS A 86 14.28 9.10 -9.33
N ILE A 87 14.15 8.62 -8.11
CA ILE A 87 12.89 8.30 -7.48
C ILE A 87 12.48 9.41 -6.51
N VAL A 88 11.22 9.79 -6.53
CA VAL A 88 10.58 10.50 -5.44
C VAL A 88 9.46 9.64 -4.86
N ASP A 89 9.29 9.72 -3.53
CA ASP A 89 8.29 8.97 -2.78
C ASP A 89 7.26 9.93 -2.17
N ILE A 90 6.00 9.74 -2.55
CA ILE A 90 4.85 10.41 -1.96
C ILE A 90 4.25 9.44 -0.94
N GLN A 91 4.65 9.65 0.31
CA GLN A 91 4.31 8.79 1.44
C GLN A 91 2.88 9.04 1.91
N GLY A 92 2.24 7.99 2.38
CA GLY A 92 0.94 8.08 3.02
C GLY A 92 0.92 8.84 4.35
N THR A 93 -0.10 8.58 5.16
CA THR A 93 -0.20 9.13 6.52
C THR A 93 0.91 8.56 7.39
N ILE A 94 1.81 9.43 7.84
CA ILE A 94 2.98 9.04 8.63
C ILE A 94 2.57 8.29 9.91
N GLY A 95 3.18 7.14 10.14
CA GLY A 95 2.91 6.27 11.28
C GLY A 95 1.73 5.31 11.10
N SER A 96 1.17 5.22 9.91
CA SER A 96 0.25 4.14 9.54
C SER A 96 1.02 2.90 9.07
N THR A 97 0.47 1.72 9.30
CA THR A 97 1.09 0.44 8.88
C THR A 97 1.41 0.42 7.38
N ALA A 98 0.50 0.91 6.55
CA ALA A 98 0.69 0.97 5.10
C ALA A 98 1.89 1.86 4.73
N GLN A 99 1.97 3.10 5.28
CA GLN A 99 3.11 3.98 5.03
C GLN A 99 4.42 3.36 5.53
N ILE A 100 4.45 2.83 6.77
CA ILE A 100 5.68 2.23 7.34
C ILE A 100 6.20 1.11 6.44
N GLY A 101 5.34 0.18 6.05
CA GLY A 101 5.73 -0.98 5.26
C GLY A 101 6.11 -0.63 3.82
N ARG A 102 5.30 0.18 3.13
CA ARG A 102 5.55 0.59 1.74
C ARG A 102 6.83 1.43 1.60
N THR A 103 7.04 2.40 2.51
CA THR A 103 8.29 3.18 2.60
C THR A 103 9.48 2.25 2.84
N GLN A 104 9.40 1.33 3.82
CA GLN A 104 10.50 0.43 4.13
C GLN A 104 10.84 -0.46 2.92
N GLY A 105 9.86 -1.01 2.23
CA GLY A 105 10.08 -1.83 1.04
C GLY A 105 10.79 -1.08 -0.09
N LEU A 106 10.45 0.20 -0.30
CA LEU A 106 11.18 1.07 -1.24
C LEU A 106 12.62 1.30 -0.78
N GLU A 107 12.84 1.67 0.48
CA GLU A 107 14.18 1.95 1.04
C GLU A 107 15.09 0.73 0.98
N GLU A 108 14.57 -0.47 1.24
CA GLU A 108 15.30 -1.73 1.05
C GLU A 108 15.70 -1.93 -0.42
N GLY A 109 14.80 -1.61 -1.37
CA GLY A 109 15.10 -1.63 -2.80
C GLY A 109 16.19 -0.61 -3.20
N VAL A 110 16.11 0.61 -2.69
CA VAL A 110 17.12 1.67 -2.91
C VAL A 110 18.49 1.19 -2.43
N GLU A 111 18.58 0.64 -1.22
CA GLU A 111 19.85 0.11 -0.68
C GLU A 111 20.36 -1.09 -1.49
N LYS A 112 19.49 -2.01 -1.82
CA LYS A 112 19.83 -3.26 -2.52
C LYS A 112 20.34 -3.03 -3.94
N TYR A 113 19.70 -2.11 -4.67
CA TYR A 113 19.92 -1.93 -6.10
C TYR A 113 20.74 -0.68 -6.43
N GLY A 114 20.88 0.26 -5.49
CA GLY A 114 21.66 1.48 -5.70
C GLY A 114 20.93 2.57 -6.49
N TRP A 115 19.61 2.67 -6.32
CA TRP A 115 18.80 3.73 -6.92
C TRP A 115 19.02 5.09 -6.27
N ASP A 116 18.67 6.15 -6.96
CA ASP A 116 18.76 7.53 -6.47
C ASP A 116 17.40 7.99 -5.91
N LEU A 117 17.22 7.87 -4.60
CA LEU A 117 16.04 8.36 -3.88
C LEU A 117 16.21 9.85 -3.57
N LEU A 118 15.60 10.71 -4.38
CA LEU A 118 15.74 12.16 -4.32
C LEU A 118 15.04 12.80 -3.14
N ALA A 119 13.82 12.36 -2.83
CA ALA A 119 12.99 12.92 -1.77
C ALA A 119 11.87 11.98 -1.35
N GLN A 120 11.44 12.12 -0.08
CA GLN A 120 10.26 11.50 0.49
C GLN A 120 9.43 12.57 1.20
N GLN A 121 8.14 12.65 0.93
CA GLN A 121 7.23 13.59 1.59
C GLN A 121 5.81 13.05 1.65
N SER A 122 5.13 13.26 2.78
CA SER A 122 3.77 12.76 2.97
C SER A 122 2.73 13.51 2.12
N GLY A 123 1.94 12.74 1.36
CA GLY A 123 0.71 13.12 0.68
C GLY A 123 -0.55 12.76 1.47
N GLU A 124 -0.39 12.18 2.68
CA GLU A 124 -1.49 11.89 3.62
C GLU A 124 -2.59 10.99 3.02
N PHE A 125 -2.26 10.17 2.03
CA PHE A 125 -3.18 9.34 1.25
C PHE A 125 -4.29 10.13 0.52
N THR A 126 -4.05 11.41 0.20
CA THR A 126 -5.05 12.25 -0.47
C THR A 126 -4.56 12.78 -1.80
N GLN A 127 -5.46 12.85 -2.81
CA GLN A 127 -5.14 13.37 -4.13
C GLN A 127 -4.65 14.82 -4.07
N ALA A 128 -5.33 15.67 -3.30
CA ALA A 128 -4.97 17.10 -3.22
C ALA A 128 -3.57 17.31 -2.63
N LYS A 129 -3.21 16.54 -1.60
CA LYS A 129 -1.90 16.65 -0.97
C LYS A 129 -0.82 15.98 -1.82
N GLY A 130 -1.10 14.86 -2.46
CA GLY A 130 -0.22 14.23 -3.44
C GLY A 130 0.13 15.19 -4.58
N GLN A 131 -0.86 15.91 -5.11
CA GLN A 131 -0.63 16.94 -6.13
C GLN A 131 0.28 18.07 -5.62
N GLU A 132 -0.01 18.64 -4.44
CA GLU A 132 0.81 19.70 -3.82
C GLU A 132 2.27 19.26 -3.64
N VAL A 133 2.46 18.05 -3.13
CA VAL A 133 3.79 17.46 -2.90
C VAL A 133 4.52 17.28 -4.23
N MET A 134 3.88 16.68 -5.23
CA MET A 134 4.49 16.46 -6.54
C MET A 134 4.85 17.79 -7.24
N GLU A 135 3.98 18.80 -7.18
CA GLU A 135 4.29 20.14 -7.70
C GLU A 135 5.52 20.77 -7.02
N SER A 136 5.72 20.51 -5.73
CA SER A 136 6.91 20.96 -5.00
C SER A 136 8.16 20.22 -5.43
N MET A 137 8.08 18.89 -5.56
CA MET A 137 9.21 18.04 -5.98
C MET A 137 9.65 18.36 -7.40
N LEU A 138 8.74 18.58 -8.33
CA LEU A 138 9.03 18.98 -9.72
C LEU A 138 9.75 20.33 -9.84
N LYS A 139 9.61 21.21 -8.84
CA LYS A 139 10.35 22.49 -8.79
C LYS A 139 11.75 22.35 -8.21
N GLN A 140 12.00 21.29 -7.43
CA GLN A 140 13.26 21.05 -6.74
C GLN A 140 14.20 20.15 -7.54
N TYR A 141 13.64 19.20 -8.30
CA TYR A 141 14.39 18.15 -9.00
C TYR A 141 13.97 18.09 -10.47
N ASP A 142 14.92 18.35 -11.36
CA ASP A 142 14.67 18.37 -12.81
C ASP A 142 14.69 16.95 -13.42
N ASN A 143 15.32 16.00 -12.73
CA ASN A 143 15.66 14.66 -13.20
C ASN A 143 14.72 13.54 -12.68
N ILE A 144 13.62 13.87 -12.01
CA ILE A 144 12.65 12.86 -11.57
C ILE A 144 12.17 12.04 -12.78
N ASN A 145 12.27 10.71 -12.69
CA ASN A 145 11.76 9.78 -13.69
C ASN A 145 10.95 8.61 -13.13
N VAL A 146 10.91 8.46 -11.79
CA VAL A 146 10.04 7.53 -11.11
C VAL A 146 9.34 8.25 -9.95
N VAL A 147 8.02 8.07 -9.84
CA VAL A 147 7.22 8.52 -8.70
C VAL A 147 6.61 7.28 -8.05
N TYR A 148 7.01 7.03 -6.83
CA TYR A 148 6.43 6.01 -5.98
C TYR A 148 5.36 6.69 -5.12
N CYS A 149 4.09 6.34 -5.35
CA CYS A 149 2.95 6.88 -4.62
C CYS A 149 2.40 5.78 -3.74
N GLU A 150 2.32 6.02 -2.43
CA GLU A 150 1.92 4.97 -1.50
C GLU A 150 0.40 4.66 -1.53
N ASN A 151 -0.37 5.34 -2.40
CA ASN A 151 -1.72 4.91 -2.79
C ASN A 151 -2.19 5.56 -4.11
N ASP A 152 -3.33 5.07 -4.63
CA ASP A 152 -3.94 5.56 -5.88
C ASP A 152 -4.33 7.04 -5.82
N ASN A 153 -4.86 7.53 -4.70
CA ASN A 153 -5.23 8.94 -4.58
C ASN A 153 -4.01 9.87 -4.73
N GLU A 154 -2.88 9.49 -4.14
CA GLU A 154 -1.62 10.22 -4.30
C GLU A 154 -1.12 10.12 -5.74
N ALA A 155 -1.24 8.95 -6.36
CA ALA A 155 -0.88 8.76 -7.77
C ALA A 155 -1.71 9.65 -8.70
N PHE A 156 -3.03 9.76 -8.50
CA PHE A 156 -3.86 10.68 -9.28
C PHE A 156 -3.39 12.14 -9.15
N GLY A 157 -3.08 12.57 -7.92
CA GLY A 157 -2.55 13.91 -7.67
C GLY A 157 -1.19 14.14 -8.31
N ALA A 158 -0.29 13.15 -8.24
CA ALA A 158 1.03 13.21 -8.87
C ALA A 158 0.92 13.29 -10.39
N ILE A 159 0.05 12.48 -11.01
CA ILE A 159 -0.23 12.50 -12.45
C ILE A 159 -0.72 13.88 -12.88
N ASP A 160 -1.70 14.44 -12.17
CA ASP A 160 -2.23 15.78 -12.44
C ASP A 160 -1.11 16.85 -12.42
N ALA A 161 -0.22 16.80 -11.42
CA ALA A 161 0.90 17.72 -11.27
C ALA A 161 1.94 17.58 -12.40
N ILE A 162 2.27 16.34 -12.79
CA ILE A 162 3.22 16.03 -13.86
C ILE A 162 2.69 16.56 -15.21
N GLU A 163 1.42 16.25 -15.53
CA GLU A 163 0.78 16.70 -16.76
C GLU A 163 0.64 18.24 -16.80
N ALA A 164 0.27 18.87 -15.68
CA ALA A 164 0.20 20.34 -15.56
C ALA A 164 1.56 21.02 -15.74
N ALA A 165 2.65 20.36 -15.35
CA ALA A 165 4.02 20.84 -15.60
C ALA A 165 4.49 20.65 -17.07
N GLY A 166 3.64 20.08 -17.92
CA GLY A 166 3.97 19.81 -19.33
C GLY A 166 4.91 18.62 -19.54
N LYS A 167 5.07 17.79 -18.52
CA LYS A 167 5.82 16.53 -18.59
C LYS A 167 4.85 15.39 -18.95
N LYS A 168 5.39 14.23 -19.34
CA LYS A 168 4.59 13.06 -19.70
C LYS A 168 4.69 11.99 -18.62
N VAL A 169 3.55 11.39 -18.30
CA VAL A 169 3.46 10.17 -17.51
C VAL A 169 3.48 8.96 -18.44
N GLY A 170 4.21 7.93 -18.08
CA GLY A 170 4.28 6.69 -18.84
C GLY A 170 5.49 5.83 -18.45
N SER A 171 5.68 4.74 -19.15
CA SER A 171 6.72 3.76 -18.84
C SER A 171 7.99 3.89 -19.71
N ASP A 172 8.05 4.84 -20.64
CA ASP A 172 9.19 5.08 -21.52
C ASP A 172 10.16 6.12 -20.92
N ILE A 173 10.79 5.74 -19.81
CA ILE A 173 11.77 6.57 -19.08
C ILE A 173 12.88 7.06 -20.01
N ALA A 174 13.36 6.22 -20.92
CA ALA A 174 14.44 6.54 -21.85
C ALA A 174 14.09 7.71 -22.78
N ASN A 175 12.81 7.93 -23.07
CA ASN A 175 12.31 9.04 -23.87
C ASN A 175 11.69 10.17 -23.04
N GLY A 176 11.95 10.20 -21.72
CA GLY A 176 11.59 11.31 -20.82
C GLY A 176 10.20 11.24 -20.25
N GLU A 177 9.55 10.07 -20.25
CA GLU A 177 8.33 9.84 -19.48
C GLU A 177 8.68 9.60 -18.01
N ILE A 178 7.75 9.95 -17.13
CA ILE A 178 7.84 9.73 -15.68
C ILE A 178 6.96 8.51 -15.34
N LEU A 179 7.60 7.47 -14.83
CA LEU A 179 6.95 6.24 -14.42
C LEU A 179 6.30 6.44 -13.05
N VAL A 180 5.03 6.02 -12.91
CA VAL A 180 4.28 6.06 -11.65
C VAL A 180 4.02 4.64 -11.17
N ILE A 181 4.34 4.38 -9.89
CA ILE A 181 3.96 3.17 -9.15
C ILE A 181 2.91 3.57 -8.13
N SER A 182 1.92 2.71 -7.91
CA SER A 182 0.81 2.94 -7.00
C SER A 182 0.46 1.70 -6.17
N PHE A 183 -0.42 1.90 -5.20
CA PHE A 183 -1.01 0.85 -4.37
C PHE A 183 -2.51 1.08 -4.23
N ASP A 184 -3.24 0.07 -3.81
CA ASP A 184 -4.67 -0.09 -3.55
C ASP A 184 -5.41 -0.83 -4.67
N THR A 185 -5.02 -0.65 -5.92
CA THR A 185 -5.71 -1.23 -7.10
C THR A 185 -7.20 -0.95 -7.14
N THR A 186 -7.59 0.29 -6.83
CA THR A 186 -8.98 0.72 -7.01
C THR A 186 -9.38 0.65 -8.48
N ASN A 187 -10.67 0.57 -8.77
CA ASN A 187 -11.14 0.60 -10.17
C ASN A 187 -10.62 1.82 -10.95
N ALA A 188 -10.40 2.95 -10.27
CA ALA A 188 -9.84 4.15 -10.87
C ALA A 188 -8.31 4.00 -11.11
N GLY A 189 -7.57 3.45 -10.13
CA GLY A 189 -6.13 3.17 -10.26
C GLY A 189 -5.86 2.18 -11.39
N LEU A 190 -6.59 1.07 -11.42
CA LEU A 190 -6.50 0.09 -12.50
C LEU A 190 -6.90 0.65 -13.89
N THR A 191 -7.83 1.61 -13.92
CA THR A 191 -8.16 2.32 -15.16
C THR A 191 -6.98 3.17 -15.65
N ASP A 192 -6.31 3.87 -14.74
CA ASP A 192 -5.09 4.62 -15.08
C ASP A 192 -3.91 3.68 -15.43
N THR A 193 -3.85 2.50 -14.83
CA THR A 193 -2.89 1.45 -15.22
C THR A 193 -3.18 0.95 -16.65
N LEU A 194 -4.43 0.68 -16.99
CA LEU A 194 -4.83 0.27 -18.33
C LEU A 194 -4.54 1.35 -19.39
N ASN A 195 -4.65 2.63 -19.00
CA ASN A 195 -4.35 3.76 -19.86
C ASN A 195 -2.85 4.11 -19.93
N GLY A 196 -1.99 3.38 -19.23
CA GLY A 196 -0.54 3.58 -19.21
C GLY A 196 -0.06 4.76 -18.37
N LYS A 197 -0.89 5.30 -17.48
CA LYS A 197 -0.53 6.37 -16.54
C LYS A 197 0.12 5.84 -15.28
N ILE A 198 -0.35 4.71 -14.75
CA ILE A 198 0.28 3.95 -13.68
C ILE A 198 0.97 2.75 -14.33
N ALA A 199 2.24 2.51 -14.04
CA ALA A 199 2.99 1.42 -14.66
C ALA A 199 2.86 0.10 -13.88
N CYS A 200 2.76 0.20 -12.55
CA CYS A 200 2.53 -0.91 -11.63
C CYS A 200 1.64 -0.46 -10.49
N ASP A 201 0.67 -1.27 -10.15
CA ASP A 201 -0.28 -1.05 -9.07
C ASP A 201 -0.37 -2.32 -8.21
N VAL A 202 0.00 -2.22 -6.94
CA VAL A 202 0.02 -3.34 -5.99
C VAL A 202 -1.26 -3.30 -5.16
N GLU A 203 -1.96 -4.42 -5.11
CA GLU A 203 -3.23 -4.49 -4.41
C GLU A 203 -3.07 -4.28 -2.90
N CYS A 204 -4.02 -3.52 -2.32
CA CYS A 204 -4.37 -3.49 -0.91
C CYS A 204 -5.87 -3.75 -0.80
N ASN A 205 -6.25 -4.97 -0.45
CA ASN A 205 -7.63 -5.44 -0.58
C ASN A 205 -8.52 -4.93 0.58
N PRO A 206 -9.53 -4.07 0.33
CA PRO A 206 -10.33 -3.45 1.38
C PRO A 206 -11.50 -4.32 1.89
N LEU A 207 -11.69 -5.52 1.37
CA LEU A 207 -12.85 -6.37 1.68
C LEU A 207 -12.68 -7.10 3.03
N HIS A 208 -12.43 -6.35 4.10
CA HIS A 208 -12.26 -6.89 5.45
C HIS A 208 -13.60 -7.26 6.13
N GLY A 209 -14.71 -6.60 5.76
CA GLY A 209 -16.02 -6.84 6.38
C GLY A 209 -16.46 -8.31 6.34
N PRO A 210 -16.51 -8.98 5.18
CA PRO A 210 -16.85 -10.40 5.09
C PRO A 210 -15.91 -11.30 5.89
N ARG A 211 -14.59 -11.01 5.88
CA ARG A 211 -13.58 -11.77 6.64
C ARG A 211 -13.77 -11.62 8.14
N ALA A 212 -14.06 -10.39 8.60
CA ALA A 212 -14.36 -10.14 10.01
C ALA A 212 -15.66 -10.83 10.46
N GLU A 213 -16.69 -10.88 9.59
CA GLU A 213 -17.92 -11.63 9.87
C GLU A 213 -17.66 -13.13 10.08
N GLU A 214 -16.84 -13.74 9.24
CA GLU A 214 -16.44 -15.15 9.37
C GLU A 214 -15.69 -15.40 10.67
N LEU A 215 -14.77 -14.50 11.04
CA LEU A 215 -14.01 -14.58 12.27
C LEU A 215 -14.91 -14.45 13.51
N ILE A 216 -15.88 -13.52 13.49
CA ILE A 216 -16.86 -13.38 14.57
C ILE A 216 -17.71 -14.67 14.70
N LYS A 217 -18.16 -15.26 13.60
CA LYS A 217 -18.92 -16.52 13.61
C LYS A 217 -18.11 -17.66 14.22
N ALA A 218 -16.82 -17.75 13.94
CA ALA A 218 -15.93 -18.76 14.55
C ALA A 218 -15.81 -18.52 16.06
N LEU A 219 -15.61 -17.28 16.49
CA LEU A 219 -15.56 -16.92 17.92
C LEU A 219 -16.89 -17.27 18.63
N GLU A 220 -18.04 -16.98 18.04
CA GLU A 220 -19.37 -17.34 18.57
C GLU A 220 -19.57 -18.86 18.65
N ALA A 221 -18.95 -19.62 17.76
CA ALA A 221 -18.95 -21.08 17.81
C ALA A 221 -17.99 -21.66 18.88
N GLY A 222 -17.20 -20.80 19.54
CA GLY A 222 -16.17 -21.21 20.50
C GLY A 222 -14.93 -21.81 19.84
N GLU A 223 -14.69 -21.49 18.58
CA GLU A 223 -13.50 -21.91 17.84
C GLU A 223 -12.32 -20.99 18.14
N GLU A 224 -11.12 -21.53 18.10
CA GLU A 224 -9.88 -20.73 18.14
C GLU A 224 -9.69 -20.04 16.78
N VAL A 225 -9.28 -18.78 16.81
CA VAL A 225 -8.98 -17.98 15.61
C VAL A 225 -7.51 -17.58 15.59
N GLU A 226 -6.95 -17.46 14.39
CA GLU A 226 -5.59 -16.98 14.23
C GLU A 226 -5.45 -15.53 14.70
N LYS A 227 -4.29 -15.22 15.27
CA LYS A 227 -3.98 -13.87 15.77
C LYS A 227 -3.79 -12.88 14.63
N LEU A 228 -3.09 -13.28 13.58
CA LEU A 228 -2.76 -12.49 12.40
C LEU A 228 -3.29 -13.19 11.16
N ASN A 229 -4.18 -12.52 10.43
CA ASN A 229 -4.77 -13.03 9.21
C ASN A 229 -4.36 -12.11 8.04
N TYR A 230 -3.30 -12.49 7.37
CA TYR A 230 -2.83 -11.80 6.18
C TYR A 230 -3.73 -12.08 4.98
N VAL A 231 -3.99 -11.07 4.19
CA VAL A 231 -4.78 -11.16 2.96
C VAL A 231 -3.84 -11.34 1.78
N ASP A 232 -4.10 -12.34 0.93
CA ASP A 232 -3.38 -12.51 -0.33
C ASP A 232 -3.78 -11.39 -1.29
N GLU A 233 -2.78 -10.81 -1.96
CA GLU A 233 -2.93 -9.63 -2.81
C GLU A 233 -2.15 -9.76 -4.10
N GLU A 234 -2.71 -9.20 -5.16
CA GLU A 234 -2.23 -9.26 -6.53
C GLU A 234 -1.29 -8.08 -6.88
N ILE A 235 -0.63 -8.20 -8.01
CA ILE A 235 0.15 -7.13 -8.63
C ILE A 235 -0.37 -6.95 -10.05
N PHE A 236 -0.70 -5.73 -10.43
CA PHE A 236 -1.10 -5.40 -11.79
C PHE A 236 -0.08 -4.47 -12.43
N ALA A 237 0.11 -4.62 -13.73
CA ALA A 237 1.02 -3.78 -14.49
C ALA A 237 0.42 -3.37 -15.83
N VAL A 238 0.97 -2.29 -16.39
CA VAL A 238 0.55 -1.74 -17.68
C VAL A 238 0.78 -2.71 -18.85
N ASP A 239 1.79 -3.56 -18.75
CA ASP A 239 2.17 -4.52 -19.79
C ASP A 239 2.74 -5.83 -19.20
N ASP A 240 3.17 -6.75 -20.05
CA ASP A 240 3.74 -8.04 -19.69
C ASP A 240 5.29 -8.04 -19.63
N THR A 241 5.92 -6.90 -19.48
CA THR A 241 7.38 -6.78 -19.39
C THR A 241 7.93 -7.58 -18.20
N VAL A 242 7.26 -7.50 -17.04
CA VAL A 242 7.57 -8.30 -15.84
C VAL A 242 6.42 -9.27 -15.62
N LYS A 243 6.73 -10.57 -15.50
CA LYS A 243 5.71 -11.63 -15.37
C LYS A 243 5.53 -12.12 -13.94
N GLU A 244 6.57 -12.01 -13.14
CA GLU A 244 6.57 -12.42 -11.75
C GLU A 244 7.67 -11.66 -11.00
N VAL A 245 7.51 -11.55 -9.69
CA VAL A 245 8.52 -11.04 -8.77
C VAL A 245 8.69 -12.00 -7.61
N THR A 246 9.89 -12.03 -7.03
CA THR A 246 10.17 -12.80 -5.81
C THR A 246 10.44 -11.84 -4.68
N ALA A 247 9.69 -11.95 -3.59
CA ALA A 247 9.81 -11.08 -2.42
C ALA A 247 9.65 -11.87 -1.12
N VAL A 248 10.15 -11.31 -0.03
CA VAL A 248 10.06 -11.89 1.32
C VAL A 248 8.98 -11.15 2.10
N ASN A 249 8.07 -11.88 2.76
CA ASN A 249 6.99 -11.32 3.55
C ASN A 249 7.49 -10.86 4.96
N SER A 250 6.61 -10.27 5.75
CA SER A 250 6.91 -9.85 7.13
C SER A 250 7.20 -11.01 8.09
N LEU A 251 6.92 -12.24 7.69
CA LEU A 251 7.22 -13.47 8.44
C LEU A 251 8.54 -14.12 8.00
N GLU A 252 9.37 -13.42 7.22
CA GLU A 252 10.64 -13.89 6.66
C GLU A 252 10.48 -15.08 5.69
N GLU A 253 9.32 -15.22 5.04
CA GLU A 253 9.05 -16.27 4.07
C GLU A 253 9.18 -15.71 2.65
N GLU A 254 9.96 -16.37 1.81
CA GLU A 254 10.11 -16.01 0.39
C GLU A 254 8.94 -16.57 -0.43
N GLY A 255 8.35 -15.71 -1.27
CA GLY A 255 7.30 -16.07 -2.21
C GLY A 255 7.55 -15.53 -3.60
N THR A 256 6.96 -16.19 -4.60
CA THR A 256 6.92 -15.71 -5.99
C THR A 256 5.51 -15.29 -6.33
N PHE A 257 5.36 -14.08 -6.83
CA PHE A 257 4.08 -13.43 -7.08
C PHE A 257 3.96 -13.12 -8.57
N ALA A 258 2.86 -13.55 -9.18
CA ALA A 258 2.56 -13.23 -10.57
C ALA A 258 2.27 -11.73 -10.73
N VAL A 259 2.75 -11.15 -11.84
CA VAL A 259 2.39 -9.80 -12.27
C VAL A 259 1.41 -9.92 -13.42
N THR A 260 0.22 -9.39 -13.23
CA THR A 260 -0.88 -9.53 -14.19
C THR A 260 -0.99 -8.26 -15.04
N PRO A 261 -0.81 -8.34 -16.37
CA PRO A 261 -1.14 -7.23 -17.26
C PRO A 261 -2.61 -6.87 -17.14
N ILE A 262 -2.90 -5.59 -16.92
CA ILE A 262 -4.27 -5.14 -16.68
C ILE A 262 -5.12 -5.24 -17.95
N THR A 263 -6.38 -5.61 -17.79
CA THR A 263 -7.39 -5.64 -18.85
C THR A 263 -8.69 -5.05 -18.36
N GLN A 264 -9.54 -4.60 -19.29
CA GLN A 264 -10.88 -4.08 -18.95
C GLN A 264 -11.73 -5.15 -18.24
N GLU A 265 -11.60 -6.42 -18.62
CA GLU A 265 -12.34 -7.53 -17.99
C GLU A 265 -11.99 -7.68 -16.51
N ILE A 266 -10.71 -7.50 -16.15
CA ILE A 266 -10.27 -7.51 -14.75
C ILE A 266 -10.94 -6.37 -13.98
N ILE A 267 -10.92 -5.14 -14.51
CA ILE A 267 -11.54 -3.97 -13.87
C ILE A 267 -13.05 -4.19 -13.69
N ASP A 268 -13.74 -4.65 -14.73
CA ASP A 268 -15.19 -4.90 -14.70
C ASP A 268 -15.60 -5.99 -13.68
N GLY A 269 -14.68 -6.90 -13.37
CA GLY A 269 -14.88 -7.99 -12.41
C GLY A 269 -14.61 -7.62 -10.94
N ARG A 270 -14.00 -6.45 -10.67
CA ARG A 270 -13.61 -6.06 -9.30
C ARG A 270 -14.75 -5.33 -8.57
N ALA A 271 -14.75 -5.48 -7.24
CA ALA A 271 -15.76 -4.87 -6.36
C ALA A 271 -15.38 -3.44 -5.90
N TYR A 272 -14.17 -2.97 -6.17
CA TYR A 272 -13.65 -1.68 -5.66
C TYR A 272 -12.66 -1.02 -6.61
#